data_5e46598792acc3a7437786afbf4914f8
#
_entry.id   5e46598792acc3a7437786afbf4914f8
#
_cell.length_a   1.000
_cell.length_b   1.000
_cell.length_c   1.000
_cell.angle_alpha   90.00
_cell.angle_beta   90.00
_cell.angle_gamma   90.00
#
_symmetry.space_group_name_H-M   'P 1'
#
loop_
_entity.id
_entity.type
_entity.pdbx_description
1 polymer ?
#
loop_
_entity_poly.entity_id
_entity_poly.type
_entity_poly.pdbx_seq_one_letter_code
_entity_poly.pdbx_strand_id
1 'polypeptide(L)'
;MRFDEPDGRFELLETEGGAPSFFHGRKGAPAPEMPDERGIDPHLKESRRRLAAAFFTEVNTDLIQRSFRFCGQVPAMAVFLNGMADGTEISDFILKRAMESPLPEKGKGLIDYALERVFSLQEAEQTDRWAQVESAVLEGRTAVLLEGEKRAVLLDTRGYACRGVDTAQNESTVIGPAEAFHENLRISVTLLRRILRRADFVCEFRAAGSKNNVKLALCYLGGVCSEALLQEVRRRLSKVQTDVLLSAGTLGQRIEDSPLSPVPQTLLTERPDRAAAAVMAGKVVLLVEGSPQALVLPVTLSGLLLTAEDSYLRRPVGSVLRFVRLFGASVSVFMPAYFLALAFHHQGLLSSDILSTVIASRKLVFLPMGAEMIFLLLVFQLVREAGIRVPGAVGQTVGIIGGLILGQAAVSANFVSTVALIIVALTGLGNFVIPNYDLQLAVAYYRVGLCLLAISGGLLGLSCGCMAALILLCDQKSFGVPFLSPFAPKTVAREPLFYRGTVRGHGTAEDDMNGEAPL
;
A
#
# COMPACT_ATOMS: atom_id res chain seq x y z
N MET A 1 4.66 -13.76 34.62
CA MET A 1 5.47 -14.54 33.69
C MET A 1 5.81 -15.87 34.34
N ARG A 2 5.17 -16.95 33.95
CA ARG A 2 5.61 -18.33 34.30
C ARG A 2 6.06 -18.96 33.00
N PHE A 3 7.26 -19.46 32.98
CA PHE A 3 7.78 -20.32 31.92
C PHE A 3 7.37 -21.75 32.29
N ASP A 4 6.47 -22.33 31.54
CA ASP A 4 6.23 -23.76 31.57
C ASP A 4 6.02 -24.21 30.13
N GLU A 5 7.00 -25.06 29.69
CA GLU A 5 6.82 -26.07 28.71
C GLU A 5 7.61 -26.04 27.40
N PRO A 6 7.98 -27.17 26.87
CA PRO A 6 9.00 -27.35 25.84
C PRO A 6 8.56 -27.05 24.40
N ASP A 7 7.35 -26.58 24.15
CA ASP A 7 6.83 -26.39 22.79
C ASP A 7 6.84 -24.93 22.27
N GLY A 8 7.42 -23.99 23.01
CA GLY A 8 7.67 -22.63 22.51
C GLY A 8 6.45 -21.81 22.05
N ARG A 9 5.23 -22.18 22.43
CA ARG A 9 4.01 -21.42 22.13
C ARG A 9 3.76 -20.38 23.22
N PHE A 10 3.77 -19.12 22.86
CA PHE A 10 3.30 -18.05 23.72
C PHE A 10 1.77 -17.97 23.66
N GLU A 11 1.09 -18.35 24.73
CA GLU A 11 -0.29 -17.92 24.96
C GLU A 11 -0.26 -16.52 25.59
N LEU A 12 -0.81 -15.55 24.90
CA LEU A 12 -1.12 -14.24 25.47
C LEU A 12 -2.32 -14.41 26.39
N LEU A 13 -2.08 -14.24 27.71
CA LEU A 13 -3.16 -14.12 28.68
C LEU A 13 -4.05 -12.93 28.26
N GLU A 14 -5.33 -13.22 28.04
CA GLU A 14 -6.37 -12.22 27.86
C GLU A 14 -6.43 -11.36 29.13
N THR A 15 -6.02 -10.10 29.00
CA THR A 15 -6.43 -9.08 29.96
C THR A 15 -7.88 -8.74 29.67
N GLU A 16 -8.74 -8.84 30.66
CA GLU A 16 -10.13 -8.40 30.63
C GLU A 16 -10.20 -6.92 30.20
N GLY A 17 -10.37 -6.72 28.93
CA GLY A 17 -10.38 -5.42 28.27
C GLY A 17 -10.28 -5.59 26.75
N GLY A 18 -11.12 -6.46 26.23
CA GLY A 18 -11.43 -6.84 24.84
C GLY A 18 -10.75 -6.12 23.69
N ALA A 19 -9.45 -6.28 23.49
CA ALA A 19 -8.85 -6.09 22.19
C ALA A 19 -8.98 -7.40 21.39
N PRO A 20 -9.57 -7.41 20.17
CA PRO A 20 -9.67 -8.62 19.37
C PRO A 20 -8.27 -9.13 19.06
N SER A 21 -8.00 -10.40 19.38
CA SER A 21 -6.74 -11.07 19.03
C SER A 21 -6.67 -11.29 17.53
N PHE A 22 -5.94 -10.44 16.81
CA PHE A 22 -5.78 -10.51 15.35
C PHE A 22 -4.92 -11.71 14.89
N PHE A 23 -4.40 -12.51 15.80
CA PHE A 23 -3.41 -13.57 15.51
C PHE A 23 -3.92 -15.00 15.78
N HIS A 24 -5.22 -15.23 15.88
CA HIS A 24 -5.69 -16.61 15.79
C HIS A 24 -5.57 -17.08 14.34
N GLY A 25 -4.46 -17.71 14.04
CA GLY A 25 -4.28 -18.48 12.81
C GLY A 25 -5.42 -19.51 12.71
N ARG A 26 -6.43 -19.24 11.88
CA ARG A 26 -7.26 -20.30 11.35
C ARG A 26 -6.32 -21.25 10.64
N LYS A 27 -6.41 -22.56 10.96
CA LYS A 27 -5.90 -23.65 10.13
C LYS A 27 -6.18 -23.27 8.68
N GLY A 28 -5.14 -23.29 7.84
CA GLY A 28 -5.04 -22.76 6.51
C GLY A 28 -6.36 -22.51 5.79
N ALA A 29 -6.53 -21.29 5.28
CA ALA A 29 -7.52 -21.10 4.24
C ALA A 29 -7.26 -22.17 3.18
N PRO A 30 -8.30 -22.87 2.68
CA PRO A 30 -8.08 -23.87 1.64
C PRO A 30 -7.26 -23.20 0.54
N ALA A 31 -6.24 -23.92 0.07
CA ALA A 31 -5.50 -23.52 -1.12
C ALA A 31 -6.49 -23.06 -2.17
N PRO A 32 -6.16 -22.06 -3.03
CA PRO A 32 -7.03 -21.74 -4.14
C PRO A 32 -7.35 -23.08 -4.82
N GLU A 33 -8.61 -23.50 -4.71
CA GLU A 33 -9.06 -24.75 -5.30
C GLU A 33 -8.55 -24.72 -6.73
N MET A 34 -7.86 -25.79 -7.14
CA MET A 34 -7.44 -25.97 -8.53
C MET A 34 -8.61 -25.61 -9.43
N PRO A 35 -8.41 -24.95 -10.58
CA PRO A 35 -9.49 -24.48 -11.44
C PRO A 35 -10.51 -25.59 -11.58
N ASP A 36 -11.77 -25.28 -11.23
CA ASP A 36 -12.85 -26.25 -11.16
C ASP A 36 -12.97 -26.96 -12.52
N GLU A 37 -12.47 -28.20 -12.61
CA GLU A 37 -12.49 -29.01 -13.84
C GLU A 37 -13.91 -29.45 -14.21
N ARG A 38 -14.91 -29.12 -13.37
CA ARG A 38 -16.29 -29.43 -13.64
C ARG A 38 -16.78 -28.68 -14.88
N GLY A 39 -17.57 -29.37 -15.67
CA GLY A 39 -18.25 -28.81 -16.83
C GLY A 39 -19.26 -27.71 -16.44
N ILE A 40 -19.73 -26.98 -17.43
CA ILE A 40 -20.76 -25.95 -17.28
C ILE A 40 -22.10 -26.62 -17.01
N ASP A 41 -22.83 -26.16 -15.98
CA ASP A 41 -24.16 -26.64 -15.66
C ASP A 41 -25.19 -26.03 -16.64
N PRO A 42 -26.12 -26.86 -17.20
CA PRO A 42 -27.16 -26.36 -18.10
C PRO A 42 -28.15 -25.38 -17.43
N HIS A 43 -28.20 -25.39 -16.09
CA HIS A 43 -29.10 -24.50 -15.34
C HIS A 43 -28.41 -23.21 -14.91
N LEU A 44 -28.90 -22.06 -15.40
CA LEU A 44 -28.36 -20.74 -15.03
C LEU A 44 -28.38 -20.46 -13.53
N LYS A 45 -29.30 -21.08 -12.78
CA LYS A 45 -29.35 -20.92 -11.31
C LYS A 45 -28.10 -21.49 -10.64
N GLU A 46 -27.64 -22.65 -11.08
CA GLU A 46 -26.45 -23.26 -10.51
C GLU A 46 -25.17 -22.54 -10.95
N SER A 47 -25.11 -22.12 -12.23
CA SER A 47 -24.04 -21.26 -12.74
C SER A 47 -23.94 -19.95 -11.95
N ARG A 48 -25.08 -19.32 -11.61
CA ARG A 48 -25.13 -18.12 -10.76
C ARG A 48 -24.62 -18.40 -9.35
N ARG A 49 -24.97 -19.54 -8.76
CA ARG A 49 -24.51 -19.95 -7.43
C ARG A 49 -22.99 -20.16 -7.41
N ARG A 50 -22.44 -20.79 -8.45
CA ARG A 50 -20.98 -20.97 -8.59
C ARG A 50 -20.26 -19.63 -8.72
N LEU A 51 -20.76 -18.71 -9.55
CA LEU A 51 -20.20 -17.36 -9.65
C LEU A 51 -20.27 -16.62 -8.32
N ALA A 52 -21.37 -16.77 -7.58
CA ALA A 52 -21.51 -16.14 -6.27
C ALA A 52 -20.47 -16.67 -5.26
N ALA A 53 -20.18 -17.96 -5.29
CA ALA A 53 -19.16 -18.56 -4.42
C ALA A 53 -17.75 -18.16 -4.83
N ALA A 54 -17.42 -18.19 -6.14
CA ALA A 54 -16.07 -17.90 -6.63
C ALA A 54 -15.70 -16.41 -6.52
N PHE A 55 -16.65 -15.51 -6.84
CA PHE A 55 -16.42 -14.05 -6.92
C PHE A 55 -16.99 -13.28 -5.73
N PHE A 56 -17.51 -13.94 -4.71
CA PHE A 56 -18.11 -13.29 -3.53
C PHE A 56 -19.16 -12.21 -3.90
N THR A 57 -20.07 -12.55 -4.81
CA THR A 57 -20.99 -11.56 -5.42
C THR A 57 -21.97 -10.89 -4.44
N GLU A 58 -22.12 -11.42 -3.23
CA GLU A 58 -22.91 -10.76 -2.17
C GLU A 58 -22.27 -9.45 -1.71
N VAL A 59 -20.95 -9.35 -1.79
CA VAL A 59 -20.17 -8.20 -1.34
C VAL A 59 -19.43 -7.53 -2.50
N ASN A 60 -18.95 -8.32 -3.46
CA ASN A 60 -18.26 -7.85 -4.64
C ASN A 60 -19.24 -7.29 -5.66
N THR A 61 -19.28 -5.98 -5.78
CA THR A 61 -20.18 -5.26 -6.71
C THR A 61 -19.54 -4.99 -8.08
N ASP A 62 -18.34 -5.50 -8.31
CA ASP A 62 -17.56 -5.31 -9.54
C ASP A 62 -17.95 -6.32 -10.64
N LEU A 63 -18.40 -7.52 -10.25
CA LEU A 63 -18.91 -8.52 -11.17
C LEU A 63 -20.37 -8.24 -11.55
N ILE A 64 -20.61 -7.96 -12.82
CA ILE A 64 -21.94 -7.75 -13.37
C ILE A 64 -22.49 -9.04 -13.96
N GLN A 65 -23.67 -9.45 -13.49
CA GLN A 65 -24.45 -10.56 -14.00
C GLN A 65 -25.74 -10.02 -14.64
N ARG A 66 -25.75 -9.82 -15.95
CA ARG A 66 -26.89 -9.29 -16.67
C ARG A 66 -27.75 -10.43 -17.22
N SER A 67 -28.95 -10.63 -16.66
CA SER A 67 -29.95 -11.55 -17.21
C SER A 67 -30.70 -10.91 -18.37
N PHE A 68 -30.90 -11.66 -19.46
CA PHE A 68 -31.67 -11.25 -20.63
C PHE A 68 -32.34 -12.47 -21.29
N ARG A 69 -33.07 -12.26 -22.38
CA ARG A 69 -33.67 -13.35 -23.17
C ARG A 69 -33.01 -13.41 -24.54
N PHE A 70 -32.29 -14.47 -24.80
CA PHE A 70 -31.69 -14.75 -26.10
C PHE A 70 -32.79 -15.07 -27.11
N CYS A 71 -32.78 -14.40 -28.27
CA CYS A 71 -33.83 -14.48 -29.30
C CYS A 71 -35.26 -14.24 -28.74
N GLY A 72 -35.38 -13.44 -27.70
CA GLY A 72 -36.66 -13.11 -27.06
C GLY A 72 -37.27 -14.23 -26.21
N GLN A 73 -36.76 -15.46 -26.23
CA GLN A 73 -37.37 -16.64 -25.60
C GLN A 73 -36.49 -17.35 -24.60
N VAL A 74 -35.24 -17.69 -24.96
CA VAL A 74 -34.33 -18.51 -24.13
C VAL A 74 -33.72 -17.65 -23.02
N PRO A 75 -33.86 -18.04 -21.73
CA PRO A 75 -33.16 -17.33 -20.67
C PRO A 75 -31.63 -17.37 -20.88
N ALA A 76 -30.99 -16.24 -20.69
CA ALA A 76 -29.55 -16.10 -20.87
C ALA A 76 -28.97 -15.17 -19.80
N MET A 77 -27.67 -15.28 -19.56
CA MET A 77 -26.93 -14.44 -18.63
C MET A 77 -25.58 -14.06 -19.23
N ALA A 78 -25.30 -12.76 -19.30
CA ALA A 78 -23.98 -12.21 -19.60
C ALA A 78 -23.26 -11.88 -18.29
N VAL A 79 -22.00 -12.31 -18.19
CA VAL A 79 -21.14 -12.12 -17.01
C VAL A 79 -19.87 -11.42 -17.43
N PHE A 80 -19.55 -10.32 -16.77
CA PHE A 80 -18.35 -9.53 -17.06
C PHE A 80 -17.94 -8.67 -15.86
N LEU A 81 -16.68 -8.24 -15.84
CA LEU A 81 -16.16 -7.33 -14.83
C LEU A 81 -16.31 -5.87 -15.29
N ASN A 82 -16.90 -5.05 -14.41
CA ASN A 82 -17.13 -3.63 -14.68
C ASN A 82 -15.78 -2.88 -14.75
N GLY A 83 -15.56 -2.15 -15.86
CA GLY A 83 -14.32 -1.40 -16.11
C GLY A 83 -13.23 -2.20 -16.81
N MET A 84 -13.31 -3.54 -16.84
CA MET A 84 -12.43 -4.39 -17.66
C MET A 84 -13.01 -4.64 -19.05
N ALA A 85 -14.31 -4.75 -19.13
CA ALA A 85 -15.05 -4.93 -20.38
C ALA A 85 -15.67 -3.62 -20.88
N ASP A 86 -15.74 -3.42 -22.20
CA ASP A 86 -16.38 -2.25 -22.80
C ASP A 86 -17.90 -2.40 -22.77
N GLY A 87 -18.55 -1.52 -21.98
CA GLY A 87 -20.00 -1.53 -21.84
C GLY A 87 -20.76 -1.21 -23.13
N THR A 88 -20.16 -0.46 -24.05
CA THR A 88 -20.74 -0.12 -25.36
C THR A 88 -20.76 -1.35 -26.24
N GLU A 89 -19.64 -2.06 -26.33
CA GLU A 89 -19.57 -3.32 -27.08
C GLU A 89 -20.55 -4.37 -26.54
N ILE A 90 -20.63 -4.50 -25.22
CA ILE A 90 -21.57 -5.43 -24.59
C ILE A 90 -23.02 -5.06 -24.92
N SER A 91 -23.38 -3.78 -24.86
CA SER A 91 -24.74 -3.34 -25.10
C SER A 91 -25.16 -3.48 -26.57
N ASP A 92 -24.30 -3.04 -27.52
CA ASP A 92 -24.65 -2.96 -28.94
C ASP A 92 -24.42 -4.27 -29.68
N PHE A 93 -23.31 -4.98 -29.42
CA PHE A 93 -22.93 -6.17 -30.15
C PHE A 93 -23.30 -7.49 -29.48
N ILE A 94 -23.52 -7.50 -28.15
CA ILE A 94 -23.93 -8.69 -27.44
C ILE A 94 -25.42 -8.63 -27.07
N LEU A 95 -25.83 -7.72 -26.20
CA LEU A 95 -27.18 -7.72 -25.63
C LEU A 95 -28.25 -7.38 -26.68
N LYS A 96 -28.07 -6.30 -27.44
CA LYS A 96 -29.03 -5.87 -28.46
C LYS A 96 -29.17 -6.91 -29.54
N ARG A 97 -28.05 -7.41 -30.11
CA ARG A 97 -28.04 -8.45 -31.12
C ARG A 97 -28.68 -9.75 -30.62
N ALA A 98 -28.34 -10.18 -29.41
CA ALA A 98 -28.89 -11.39 -28.82
C ALA A 98 -30.40 -11.33 -28.57
N MET A 99 -30.94 -10.14 -28.24
CA MET A 99 -32.39 -9.97 -28.00
C MET A 99 -33.21 -9.80 -29.28
N GLU A 100 -32.63 -9.14 -30.31
CA GLU A 100 -33.35 -8.82 -31.56
C GLU A 100 -33.27 -9.97 -32.61
N SER A 101 -32.32 -10.89 -32.48
CA SER A 101 -32.15 -11.99 -33.44
C SER A 101 -33.31 -12.98 -33.42
N PRO A 102 -33.76 -13.51 -34.58
CA PRO A 102 -34.79 -14.56 -34.64
C PRO A 102 -34.25 -15.89 -34.08
N LEU A 103 -35.16 -16.75 -33.64
CA LEU A 103 -34.79 -18.09 -33.21
C LEU A 103 -34.23 -18.92 -34.38
N PRO A 104 -33.22 -19.78 -34.12
CA PRO A 104 -32.72 -20.69 -35.15
C PRO A 104 -33.77 -21.70 -35.58
N GLU A 105 -33.67 -22.15 -36.83
CA GLU A 105 -34.49 -23.25 -37.34
C GLU A 105 -34.23 -24.54 -36.52
N LYS A 106 -35.28 -25.39 -36.41
CA LYS A 106 -35.17 -26.65 -35.66
C LYS A 106 -34.03 -27.52 -36.20
N GLY A 107 -33.04 -27.80 -35.31
CA GLY A 107 -31.91 -28.69 -35.63
C GLY A 107 -30.51 -28.07 -35.48
N LYS A 108 -30.37 -26.76 -35.36
CA LYS A 108 -29.08 -26.08 -35.08
C LYS A 108 -28.93 -25.87 -33.56
N GLY A 109 -27.75 -26.13 -33.01
CA GLY A 109 -27.41 -25.81 -31.63
C GLY A 109 -27.49 -24.30 -31.38
N LEU A 110 -28.04 -23.88 -30.24
CA LEU A 110 -28.21 -22.47 -29.90
C LEU A 110 -26.87 -21.74 -29.85
N ILE A 111 -25.83 -22.37 -29.35
CA ILE A 111 -24.48 -21.79 -29.24
C ILE A 111 -23.81 -21.64 -30.60
N ASP A 112 -23.94 -22.64 -31.49
CA ASP A 112 -23.37 -22.58 -32.81
C ASP A 112 -24.06 -21.48 -33.64
N TYR A 113 -25.37 -21.34 -33.48
CA TYR A 113 -26.12 -20.23 -34.09
C TYR A 113 -25.70 -18.85 -33.51
N ALA A 114 -25.47 -18.77 -32.21
CA ALA A 114 -25.02 -17.54 -31.56
C ALA A 114 -23.67 -17.07 -32.11
N LEU A 115 -22.73 -17.99 -32.28
CA LEU A 115 -21.39 -17.70 -32.81
C LEU A 115 -21.41 -17.35 -34.32
N GLU A 116 -22.24 -18.04 -35.12
CA GLU A 116 -22.25 -17.83 -36.57
C GLU A 116 -23.00 -16.57 -37.01
N ARG A 117 -24.08 -16.19 -36.29
CA ARG A 117 -25.01 -15.16 -36.77
C ARG A 117 -25.32 -14.02 -35.82
N VAL A 118 -25.20 -14.24 -34.51
CA VAL A 118 -25.67 -13.25 -33.53
C VAL A 118 -24.52 -12.38 -33.04
N PHE A 119 -23.43 -12.99 -32.62
CA PHE A 119 -22.29 -12.25 -32.10
C PHE A 119 -21.32 -11.88 -33.21
N SER A 120 -21.16 -10.58 -33.47
CA SER A 120 -20.31 -10.02 -34.55
C SER A 120 -18.97 -9.49 -34.02
N LEU A 121 -18.47 -9.99 -32.92
CA LEU A 121 -17.18 -9.63 -32.33
C LEU A 121 -16.04 -10.40 -33.01
N GLN A 122 -14.83 -9.81 -33.03
CA GLN A 122 -13.67 -10.38 -33.75
C GLN A 122 -13.24 -11.74 -33.17
N GLU A 123 -13.25 -11.88 -31.85
CA GLU A 123 -12.90 -13.11 -31.16
C GLU A 123 -14.11 -13.61 -30.37
N ALA A 124 -14.66 -14.73 -30.80
CA ALA A 124 -15.74 -15.44 -30.13
C ALA A 124 -15.38 -16.92 -30.03
N GLU A 125 -15.31 -17.43 -28.84
CA GLU A 125 -14.93 -18.82 -28.54
C GLU A 125 -16.04 -19.49 -27.76
N GLN A 126 -16.13 -20.83 -27.87
CA GLN A 126 -17.00 -21.61 -27.00
C GLN A 126 -16.16 -22.49 -26.07
N THR A 127 -16.69 -22.71 -24.88
CA THR A 127 -16.07 -23.60 -23.89
C THR A 127 -17.10 -24.40 -23.15
N ASP A 128 -16.73 -25.62 -22.76
CA ASP A 128 -17.47 -26.51 -21.85
C ASP A 128 -16.88 -26.53 -20.43
N ARG A 129 -15.74 -25.85 -20.21
CA ARG A 129 -14.99 -25.85 -18.96
C ARG A 129 -15.26 -24.59 -18.16
N TRP A 130 -15.68 -24.76 -16.91
CA TRP A 130 -15.94 -23.66 -16.00
C TRP A 130 -14.71 -22.78 -15.73
N ALA A 131 -13.55 -23.40 -15.56
CA ALA A 131 -12.29 -22.69 -15.35
C ALA A 131 -11.95 -21.69 -16.48
N GLN A 132 -12.31 -22.01 -17.73
CA GLN A 132 -12.10 -21.08 -18.85
C GLN A 132 -13.07 -19.90 -18.81
N VAL A 133 -14.29 -20.11 -18.30
CA VAL A 133 -15.26 -19.03 -18.09
C VAL A 133 -14.72 -18.05 -17.05
N GLU A 134 -14.23 -18.56 -15.92
CA GLU A 134 -13.64 -17.71 -14.87
C GLU A 134 -12.42 -16.96 -15.37
N SER A 135 -11.48 -17.63 -16.03
CA SER A 135 -10.29 -16.99 -16.61
C SER A 135 -10.65 -15.90 -17.60
N ALA A 136 -11.58 -16.17 -18.52
CA ALA A 136 -12.02 -15.20 -19.51
C ALA A 136 -12.65 -13.95 -18.88
N VAL A 137 -13.49 -14.12 -17.87
CA VAL A 137 -14.08 -12.99 -17.12
C VAL A 137 -13.00 -12.19 -16.39
N LEU A 138 -12.00 -12.85 -15.78
CA LEU A 138 -10.86 -12.20 -15.12
C LEU A 138 -9.95 -11.46 -16.10
N GLU A 139 -9.92 -11.85 -17.36
CA GLU A 139 -9.20 -11.17 -18.44
C GLU A 139 -9.96 -9.97 -19.03
N GLY A 140 -11.24 -9.77 -18.64
CA GLY A 140 -12.10 -8.71 -19.16
C GLY A 140 -12.94 -9.10 -20.38
N ARG A 141 -13.01 -10.40 -20.71
CA ARG A 141 -13.95 -10.93 -21.70
C ARG A 141 -15.36 -11.04 -21.10
N THR A 142 -16.38 -11.07 -21.94
CA THR A 142 -17.76 -11.34 -21.52
C THR A 142 -18.11 -12.79 -21.77
N ALA A 143 -18.55 -13.48 -20.72
CA ALA A 143 -19.08 -14.82 -20.84
C ALA A 143 -20.61 -14.79 -20.98
N VAL A 144 -21.16 -15.47 -21.98
CA VAL A 144 -22.61 -15.62 -22.17
C VAL A 144 -22.99 -17.07 -21.96
N LEU A 145 -23.91 -17.29 -21.00
CA LEU A 145 -24.47 -18.58 -20.61
C LEU A 145 -25.93 -18.64 -21.04
N LEU A 146 -26.35 -19.76 -21.65
CA LEU A 146 -27.71 -20.00 -22.09
C LEU A 146 -28.35 -21.13 -21.27
N GLU A 147 -29.62 -20.98 -20.90
CA GLU A 147 -30.38 -22.03 -20.20
C GLU A 147 -30.50 -23.26 -21.09
N GLY A 148 -30.20 -24.44 -20.54
CA GLY A 148 -30.26 -25.74 -21.22
C GLY A 148 -28.97 -26.12 -21.95
N GLU A 149 -27.98 -25.23 -22.07
CA GLU A 149 -26.70 -25.52 -22.76
C GLU A 149 -25.58 -25.82 -21.76
N LYS A 150 -24.71 -26.78 -22.14
CA LYS A 150 -23.53 -27.18 -21.37
C LYS A 150 -22.26 -26.45 -21.80
N ARG A 151 -22.38 -25.49 -22.68
CA ARG A 151 -21.28 -24.67 -23.22
C ARG A 151 -21.57 -23.21 -22.98
N ALA A 152 -20.54 -22.41 -22.80
CA ALA A 152 -20.63 -20.95 -22.75
C ALA A 152 -19.96 -20.33 -23.96
N VAL A 153 -20.38 -19.14 -24.35
CA VAL A 153 -19.73 -18.31 -25.36
C VAL A 153 -18.86 -17.27 -24.65
N LEU A 154 -17.59 -17.21 -25.01
CA LEU A 154 -16.63 -16.23 -24.52
C LEU A 154 -16.39 -15.20 -25.62
N LEU A 155 -16.66 -13.94 -25.33
CA LEU A 155 -16.61 -12.83 -26.28
C LEU A 155 -15.54 -11.85 -25.87
N ASP A 156 -14.66 -11.44 -26.79
CA ASP A 156 -13.65 -10.44 -26.49
C ASP A 156 -14.29 -9.04 -26.46
N THR A 157 -14.41 -8.52 -25.26
CA THR A 157 -14.95 -7.18 -24.97
C THR A 157 -13.98 -6.36 -24.14
N ARG A 158 -12.69 -6.69 -24.20
CA ARG A 158 -11.66 -5.99 -23.43
C ARG A 158 -11.56 -4.53 -23.87
N GLY A 159 -11.97 -3.62 -23.02
CA GLY A 159 -12.05 -2.19 -23.31
C GLY A 159 -11.55 -1.32 -22.15
N TYR A 160 -10.58 -1.80 -21.38
CA TYR A 160 -10.01 -0.97 -20.32
C TYR A 160 -9.20 0.18 -20.91
N ALA A 161 -9.42 1.37 -20.36
CA ALA A 161 -8.73 2.58 -20.76
C ALA A 161 -7.22 2.45 -20.53
N CYS A 162 -6.47 2.17 -21.61
CA CYS A 162 -5.00 2.18 -21.59
C CYS A 162 -4.41 3.57 -21.79
N ARG A 163 -5.23 4.58 -22.19
CA ARG A 163 -4.79 5.95 -22.43
C ARG A 163 -4.99 6.79 -21.18
N GLY A 164 -3.92 7.45 -20.72
CA GLY A 164 -3.97 8.39 -19.60
C GLY A 164 -3.62 7.80 -18.24
N VAL A 165 -2.99 6.61 -18.19
CA VAL A 165 -2.36 6.15 -16.94
C VAL A 165 -1.09 6.96 -16.76
N ASP A 166 -1.09 7.81 -15.73
CA ASP A 166 0.06 8.66 -15.38
C ASP A 166 1.18 7.84 -14.74
N THR A 167 2.39 8.41 -14.76
CA THR A 167 3.53 7.85 -14.05
C THR A 167 3.54 8.37 -12.61
N ALA A 168 3.93 7.51 -11.66
CA ALA A 168 4.07 7.90 -10.26
C ALA A 168 5.10 9.02 -10.11
N GLN A 169 4.65 10.21 -9.68
CA GLN A 169 5.51 11.38 -9.53
C GLN A 169 6.27 11.38 -8.22
N ASN A 170 5.61 11.01 -7.12
CA ASN A 170 6.19 11.03 -5.78
C ASN A 170 6.89 9.70 -5.42
N GLU A 171 6.48 8.59 -6.03
CA GLU A 171 7.08 7.25 -5.85
C GLU A 171 7.77 6.77 -7.14
N SER A 172 8.54 7.64 -7.81
CA SER A 172 9.27 7.29 -9.02
C SER A 172 10.31 6.19 -8.74
N THR A 173 10.42 5.21 -9.64
CA THR A 173 11.39 4.11 -9.55
C THR A 173 12.20 4.03 -10.83
N VAL A 174 13.47 3.64 -10.68
CA VAL A 174 14.37 3.42 -11.83
C VAL A 174 14.05 2.08 -12.50
N ILE A 175 13.62 1.07 -11.73
CA ILE A 175 13.31 -0.27 -12.22
C ILE A 175 11.93 -0.67 -11.72
N GLY A 176 11.07 -1.16 -12.63
CA GLY A 176 9.73 -1.66 -12.30
C GLY A 176 8.63 -0.96 -13.08
N PRO A 177 7.36 -1.30 -12.83
CA PRO A 177 6.22 -0.63 -13.44
C PRO A 177 6.20 0.86 -13.11
N ALA A 178 5.88 1.69 -14.08
CA ALA A 178 5.79 3.15 -13.90
C ALA A 178 4.34 3.64 -13.75
N GLU A 179 3.36 2.75 -13.90
CA GLU A 179 1.93 3.09 -13.80
C GLU A 179 1.57 3.63 -12.42
N ALA A 180 0.74 4.68 -12.37
CA ALA A 180 0.18 5.25 -11.16
C ALA A 180 -1.35 5.12 -11.13
N PHE A 181 -1.94 5.24 -9.92
CA PHE A 181 -3.38 5.34 -9.77
C PHE A 181 -3.91 6.64 -10.38
N HIS A 182 -5.16 6.58 -10.81
CA HIS A 182 -5.87 7.68 -11.43
C HIS A 182 -6.93 8.24 -10.47
N GLU A 183 -7.35 9.51 -10.66
CA GLU A 183 -8.43 10.13 -9.88
C GLU A 183 -9.77 9.41 -10.07
N ASN A 184 -9.99 8.78 -11.22
CA ASN A 184 -11.18 7.99 -11.47
C ASN A 184 -11.08 6.63 -10.76
N LEU A 185 -12.01 6.40 -9.83
CA LEU A 185 -12.04 5.19 -8.99
C LEU A 185 -12.11 3.90 -9.81
N ARG A 186 -12.89 3.89 -10.90
CA ARG A 186 -13.03 2.70 -11.76
C ARG A 186 -11.73 2.32 -12.43
N ILE A 187 -10.99 3.31 -12.96
CA ILE A 187 -9.68 3.08 -13.58
C ILE A 187 -8.73 2.51 -12.56
N SER A 188 -8.70 3.07 -11.36
CA SER A 188 -7.83 2.62 -10.26
C SER A 188 -8.14 1.18 -9.81
N VAL A 189 -9.44 0.80 -9.72
CA VAL A 189 -9.85 -0.59 -9.46
C VAL A 189 -9.42 -1.51 -10.60
N THR A 190 -9.57 -1.08 -11.86
CA THR A 190 -9.15 -1.84 -13.04
C THR A 190 -7.65 -2.10 -13.06
N LEU A 191 -6.82 -1.12 -12.66
CA LEU A 191 -5.37 -1.30 -12.55
C LEU A 191 -5.02 -2.40 -11.53
N LEU A 192 -5.68 -2.42 -10.36
CA LEU A 192 -5.50 -3.50 -9.40
C LEU A 192 -5.96 -4.84 -9.96
N ARG A 193 -7.10 -4.89 -10.64
CA ARG A 193 -7.68 -6.10 -11.23
C ARG A 193 -6.76 -6.70 -12.31
N ARG A 194 -6.10 -5.86 -13.11
CA ARG A 194 -5.11 -6.28 -14.12
C ARG A 194 -3.90 -6.98 -13.51
N ILE A 195 -3.48 -6.55 -12.33
CA ILE A 195 -2.35 -7.15 -11.60
C ILE A 195 -2.83 -8.40 -10.84
N LEU A 196 -3.96 -8.27 -10.12
CA LEU A 196 -4.56 -9.32 -9.30
C LEU A 196 -5.63 -10.06 -10.10
N ARG A 197 -5.23 -10.98 -10.97
CA ARG A 197 -6.14 -11.80 -11.79
C ARG A 197 -6.69 -12.98 -10.99
N ARG A 198 -7.46 -12.67 -9.92
CA ARG A 198 -8.01 -13.66 -9.00
C ARG A 198 -9.50 -13.42 -8.79
N ALA A 199 -10.28 -14.50 -8.71
CA ALA A 199 -11.71 -14.44 -8.46
C ALA A 199 -12.03 -13.97 -7.04
N ASP A 200 -11.19 -14.35 -6.07
CA ASP A 200 -11.31 -13.97 -4.66
C ASP A 200 -10.89 -12.51 -4.34
N PHE A 201 -10.45 -11.73 -5.33
CA PHE A 201 -10.24 -10.30 -5.17
C PHE A 201 -11.58 -9.58 -5.14
N VAL A 202 -11.91 -9.00 -3.99
CA VAL A 202 -13.18 -8.33 -3.70
C VAL A 202 -13.01 -6.83 -3.71
N CYS A 203 -13.91 -6.13 -4.42
CA CYS A 203 -14.04 -4.67 -4.40
C CYS A 203 -15.44 -4.30 -3.90
N GLU A 204 -15.51 -3.73 -2.69
CA GLU A 204 -16.73 -3.27 -2.05
C GLU A 204 -16.84 -1.76 -2.21
N PHE A 205 -17.84 -1.30 -2.98
CA PHE A 205 -18.05 0.14 -3.16
C PHE A 205 -18.90 0.71 -2.04
N ARG A 206 -18.47 1.84 -1.50
CA ARG A 206 -19.17 2.62 -0.48
C ARG A 206 -19.14 4.10 -0.84
N ALA A 207 -19.84 4.92 -0.08
CA ALA A 207 -19.82 6.36 -0.19
C ALA A 207 -19.53 6.99 1.17
N ALA A 208 -18.78 8.09 1.18
CA ALA A 208 -18.48 8.88 2.37
C ALA A 208 -18.60 10.38 2.08
N GLY A 209 -18.81 11.18 3.14
CA GLY A 209 -19.05 12.61 3.03
C GLY A 209 -20.52 12.95 2.90
N SER A 210 -21.07 13.72 3.85
CA SER A 210 -22.49 14.05 3.89
C SER A 210 -22.93 15.04 2.80
N LYS A 211 -22.02 15.90 2.33
CA LYS A 211 -22.31 16.92 1.31
C LYS A 211 -21.84 16.53 -0.09
N ASN A 212 -20.69 15.83 -0.22
CA ASN A 212 -20.13 15.51 -1.52
C ASN A 212 -20.28 14.04 -1.93
N ASN A 213 -20.70 13.15 -1.02
CA ASN A 213 -21.01 11.73 -1.28
C ASN A 213 -19.97 11.02 -2.18
N VAL A 214 -18.69 11.13 -1.82
CA VAL A 214 -17.56 10.60 -2.58
C VAL A 214 -17.57 9.08 -2.55
N LYS A 215 -17.44 8.45 -3.70
CA LYS A 215 -17.32 7.00 -3.82
C LYS A 215 -15.94 6.55 -3.36
N LEU A 216 -15.92 5.43 -2.68
CA LEU A 216 -14.68 4.75 -2.28
C LEU A 216 -14.81 3.25 -2.53
N ALA A 217 -13.70 2.59 -2.81
CA ALA A 217 -13.63 1.14 -2.97
C ALA A 217 -12.73 0.55 -1.88
N LEU A 218 -13.27 -0.43 -1.16
CA LEU A 218 -12.57 -1.25 -0.19
C LEU A 218 -12.11 -2.53 -0.93
N CYS A 219 -10.81 -2.68 -1.15
CA CYS A 219 -10.20 -3.74 -1.93
C CYS A 219 -9.42 -4.70 -1.03
N TYR A 220 -9.67 -6.00 -1.12
CA TYR A 220 -9.02 -7.04 -0.33
C TYR A 220 -9.14 -8.41 -0.98
N LEU A 221 -8.39 -9.42 -0.49
CA LEU A 221 -8.57 -10.81 -0.89
C LEU A 221 -9.49 -11.55 0.08
N GLY A 222 -10.56 -12.12 -0.43
CA GLY A 222 -11.46 -12.99 0.31
C GLY A 222 -10.71 -14.23 0.79
N GLY A 223 -10.89 -14.59 2.07
CA GLY A 223 -10.23 -15.74 2.68
C GLY A 223 -8.78 -15.54 3.13
N VAL A 224 -8.06 -14.53 2.62
CA VAL A 224 -6.70 -14.16 3.04
C VAL A 224 -6.71 -13.02 4.04
N CYS A 225 -7.52 -12.00 3.79
CA CYS A 225 -7.69 -10.88 4.70
C CYS A 225 -8.40 -11.31 5.99
N SER A 226 -7.91 -10.86 7.14
CA SER A 226 -8.53 -11.12 8.43
C SER A 226 -9.92 -10.47 8.50
N GLU A 227 -10.94 -11.26 8.86
CA GLU A 227 -12.31 -10.77 9.03
C GLU A 227 -12.40 -9.70 10.14
N ALA A 228 -11.60 -9.85 11.21
CA ALA A 228 -11.52 -8.86 12.28
C ALA A 228 -11.01 -7.50 11.76
N LEU A 229 -10.00 -7.50 10.89
CA LEU A 229 -9.50 -6.29 10.24
C LEU A 229 -10.57 -5.65 9.35
N LEU A 230 -11.26 -6.45 8.54
CA LEU A 230 -12.33 -5.96 7.66
C LEU A 230 -13.48 -5.34 8.46
N GLN A 231 -13.93 -5.98 9.53
CA GLN A 231 -14.98 -5.46 10.40
C GLN A 231 -14.55 -4.13 11.04
N GLU A 232 -13.30 -4.03 11.51
CA GLU A 232 -12.78 -2.80 12.10
C GLU A 232 -12.69 -1.66 11.07
N VAL A 233 -12.22 -1.95 9.86
CA VAL A 233 -12.18 -0.96 8.77
C VAL A 233 -13.61 -0.51 8.41
N ARG A 234 -14.54 -1.45 8.24
CA ARG A 234 -15.96 -1.13 7.97
C ARG A 234 -16.59 -0.30 9.09
N ARG A 235 -16.29 -0.65 10.35
CA ARG A 235 -16.76 0.07 11.53
C ARG A 235 -16.23 1.51 11.57
N ARG A 236 -14.96 1.72 11.24
CA ARG A 236 -14.38 3.07 11.20
C ARG A 236 -14.93 3.88 10.03
N LEU A 237 -15.02 3.28 8.85
CA LEU A 237 -15.60 3.96 7.68
C LEU A 237 -17.06 4.40 7.94
N SER A 238 -17.86 3.59 8.62
CA SER A 238 -19.25 3.96 8.96
C SER A 238 -19.35 5.10 9.99
N LYS A 239 -18.29 5.34 10.78
CA LYS A 239 -18.20 6.42 11.77
C LYS A 239 -17.63 7.72 11.20
N VAL A 240 -17.11 7.70 9.97
CA VAL A 240 -16.58 8.92 9.34
C VAL A 240 -17.72 9.90 9.07
N GLN A 241 -17.90 10.82 9.99
CA GLN A 241 -18.79 11.97 9.84
C GLN A 241 -17.97 13.14 9.31
N THR A 242 -18.03 13.38 8.03
CA THR A 242 -17.39 14.53 7.39
C THR A 242 -18.34 15.15 6.40
N ASP A 243 -18.38 16.47 6.36
CA ASP A 243 -19.16 17.19 5.37
C ASP A 243 -18.61 16.96 3.97
N VAL A 244 -17.29 17.04 3.84
CA VAL A 244 -16.59 16.94 2.56
C VAL A 244 -15.36 16.02 2.73
N LEU A 245 -15.25 15.02 1.89
CA LEU A 245 -14.07 14.18 1.73
C LEU A 245 -13.35 14.58 0.45
N LEU A 246 -12.08 15.00 0.55
CA LEU A 246 -11.32 15.53 -0.59
C LEU A 246 -10.25 14.56 -1.12
N SER A 247 -9.68 13.71 -0.26
CA SER A 247 -8.56 12.85 -0.65
C SER A 247 -8.45 11.60 0.22
N ALA A 248 -7.70 10.61 -0.25
CA ALA A 248 -7.36 9.42 0.53
C ALA A 248 -6.60 9.77 1.83
N GLY A 249 -5.70 10.76 1.80
CA GLY A 249 -4.97 11.20 2.99
C GLY A 249 -5.87 11.77 4.08
N THR A 250 -6.88 12.57 3.73
CA THR A 250 -7.86 13.08 4.71
C THR A 250 -8.72 11.97 5.29
N LEU A 251 -9.04 10.94 4.50
CA LEU A 251 -9.71 9.75 5.01
C LEU A 251 -8.82 9.00 6.00
N GLY A 252 -7.53 8.79 5.66
CA GLY A 252 -6.55 8.12 6.50
C GLY A 252 -6.50 8.71 7.90
N GLN A 253 -6.29 10.02 8.02
CA GLN A 253 -6.25 10.75 9.29
C GLN A 253 -7.52 10.59 10.15
N ARG A 254 -8.68 10.36 9.53
CA ARG A 254 -9.95 10.19 10.26
C ARG A 254 -10.20 8.78 10.76
N ILE A 255 -9.56 7.80 10.15
CA ILE A 255 -9.72 6.38 10.51
C ILE A 255 -8.53 5.81 11.29
N GLU A 256 -7.47 6.58 11.51
CA GLU A 256 -6.31 6.20 12.31
C GLU A 256 -6.64 5.98 13.79
N ASP A 257 -5.83 5.15 14.48
CA ASP A 257 -6.00 4.86 15.91
C ASP A 257 -5.63 6.07 16.79
N SER A 258 -4.57 6.79 16.41
CA SER A 258 -4.00 7.91 17.16
C SER A 258 -3.74 9.13 16.27
N PRO A 259 -4.76 9.98 16.03
CA PRO A 259 -4.63 11.13 15.13
C PRO A 259 -3.59 12.18 15.56
N LEU A 260 -3.20 12.21 16.83
CA LEU A 260 -2.19 13.13 17.37
C LEU A 260 -0.76 12.59 17.25
N SER A 261 -0.59 11.34 16.87
CA SER A 261 0.75 10.78 16.67
C SER A 261 1.39 11.38 15.41
N PRO A 262 2.65 11.82 15.48
CA PRO A 262 3.37 12.29 14.29
C PRO A 262 3.71 11.14 13.32
N VAL A 263 3.65 9.88 13.78
CA VAL A 263 3.97 8.71 12.95
C VAL A 263 2.74 8.26 12.19
N PRO A 264 2.83 8.08 10.85
CA PRO A 264 1.69 7.66 10.04
C PRO A 264 1.27 6.23 10.38
N GLN A 265 -0.04 6.01 10.51
CA GLN A 265 -0.64 4.70 10.79
C GLN A 265 -1.29 4.09 9.56
N THR A 266 -1.19 4.79 8.45
CA THR A 266 -1.66 4.38 7.13
C THR A 266 -0.56 4.63 6.10
N LEU A 267 -0.53 3.87 5.02
CA LEU A 267 0.42 4.06 3.94
C LEU A 267 -0.32 4.59 2.71
N LEU A 268 0.03 5.79 2.28
CA LEU A 268 -0.39 6.34 0.99
C LEU A 268 0.57 5.87 -0.10
N THR A 269 0.06 5.40 -1.22
CA THR A 269 0.85 4.99 -2.38
C THR A 269 0.15 5.35 -3.69
N GLU A 270 0.94 5.86 -4.64
CA GLU A 270 0.48 6.12 -6.01
C GLU A 270 0.60 4.87 -6.90
N ARG A 271 1.25 3.82 -6.41
CA ARG A 271 1.66 2.65 -7.19
C ARG A 271 0.69 1.48 -7.07
N PRO A 272 0.08 1.04 -8.19
CA PRO A 272 -0.79 -0.13 -8.19
C PRO A 272 -0.08 -1.45 -7.84
N ASP A 273 1.20 -1.62 -8.22
CA ASP A 273 1.99 -2.80 -7.90
C ASP A 273 2.25 -2.94 -6.39
N ARG A 274 2.55 -1.83 -5.69
CA ARG A 274 2.71 -1.81 -4.23
C ARG A 274 1.40 -2.12 -3.51
N ALA A 275 0.31 -1.53 -3.97
CA ALA A 275 -1.02 -1.80 -3.43
C ALA A 275 -1.45 -3.25 -3.66
N ALA A 276 -1.21 -3.80 -4.85
CA ALA A 276 -1.50 -5.20 -5.18
C ALA A 276 -0.68 -6.17 -4.30
N ALA A 277 0.61 -5.90 -4.09
CA ALA A 277 1.46 -6.69 -3.18
C ALA A 277 0.92 -6.66 -1.74
N ALA A 278 0.40 -5.50 -1.29
CA ALA A 278 -0.21 -5.36 0.02
C ALA A 278 -1.51 -6.18 0.14
N VAL A 279 -2.37 -6.16 -0.89
CA VAL A 279 -3.60 -6.98 -0.94
C VAL A 279 -3.26 -8.48 -0.91
N MET A 280 -2.25 -8.91 -1.67
CA MET A 280 -1.76 -10.30 -1.64
C MET A 280 -1.19 -10.70 -0.28
N ALA A 281 -0.70 -9.74 0.51
CA ALA A 281 -0.24 -9.95 1.87
C ALA A 281 -1.38 -9.95 2.92
N GLY A 282 -2.66 -9.95 2.50
CA GLY A 282 -3.82 -9.93 3.39
C GLY A 282 -4.16 -8.56 3.98
N LYS A 283 -3.57 -7.49 3.46
CA LYS A 283 -3.91 -6.12 3.83
C LYS A 283 -5.12 -5.62 3.05
N VAL A 284 -5.69 -4.54 3.53
CA VAL A 284 -6.82 -3.83 2.91
C VAL A 284 -6.30 -2.59 2.20
N VAL A 285 -6.83 -2.33 1.02
CA VAL A 285 -6.55 -1.12 0.23
C VAL A 285 -7.83 -0.34 0.03
N LEU A 286 -7.81 0.95 0.37
CA LEU A 286 -8.89 1.89 0.12
C LEU A 286 -8.53 2.80 -1.03
N LEU A 287 -9.39 2.86 -2.03
CA LEU A 287 -9.34 3.82 -3.14
C LEU A 287 -10.45 4.84 -2.95
N VAL A 288 -10.17 6.10 -3.21
CA VAL A 288 -11.11 7.23 -3.04
C VAL A 288 -11.24 7.95 -4.37
N GLU A 289 -12.45 8.21 -4.82
CA GLU A 289 -12.73 9.00 -6.02
C GLU A 289 -12.13 10.39 -5.91
N GLY A 290 -11.46 10.86 -6.95
CA GLY A 290 -10.78 12.15 -6.98
C GLY A 290 -9.39 12.15 -6.31
N SER A 291 -8.87 10.99 -5.87
CA SER A 291 -7.53 10.88 -5.30
C SER A 291 -6.68 9.89 -6.08
N PRO A 292 -5.49 10.31 -6.61
CA PRO A 292 -4.58 9.42 -7.34
C PRO A 292 -3.73 8.56 -6.39
N GLN A 293 -4.15 8.41 -5.14
CA GLN A 293 -3.44 7.66 -4.12
C GLN A 293 -4.34 6.62 -3.48
N ALA A 294 -3.79 5.44 -3.27
CA ALA A 294 -4.40 4.36 -2.50
C ALA A 294 -3.94 4.41 -1.04
N LEU A 295 -4.85 4.10 -0.13
CA LEU A 295 -4.57 3.98 1.29
C LEU A 295 -4.44 2.50 1.66
N VAL A 296 -3.29 2.09 2.13
CA VAL A 296 -3.00 0.70 2.54
C VAL A 296 -3.09 0.56 4.05
N LEU A 297 -3.81 -0.45 4.52
CA LEU A 297 -4.10 -0.73 5.94
C LEU A 297 -3.94 -2.24 6.23
N PRO A 298 -3.42 -2.64 7.39
CA PRO A 298 -2.65 -1.86 8.35
C PRO A 298 -1.23 -1.59 7.87
N VAL A 299 -0.52 -0.66 8.54
CA VAL A 299 0.87 -0.35 8.25
C VAL A 299 1.75 -0.64 9.46
N THR A 300 2.99 -1.07 9.19
CA THR A 300 4.05 -1.27 10.19
C THR A 300 5.25 -0.41 9.82
N LEU A 301 6.14 -0.15 10.78
CA LEU A 301 7.38 0.59 10.53
C LEU A 301 8.20 -0.02 9.39
N SER A 302 8.28 -1.36 9.34
CA SER A 302 8.94 -2.07 8.24
C SER A 302 8.31 -1.76 6.88
N GLY A 303 6.96 -1.73 6.80
CA GLY A 303 6.23 -1.40 5.57
C GLY A 303 6.44 0.03 5.08
N LEU A 304 6.75 0.98 5.97
CA LEU A 304 7.09 2.37 5.61
C LEU A 304 8.52 2.55 5.12
N LEU A 305 9.43 1.69 5.58
CA LEU A 305 10.86 1.73 5.20
C LEU A 305 11.16 0.92 3.94
N LEU A 306 10.31 -0.04 3.57
CA LEU A 306 10.44 -0.83 2.35
C LEU A 306 9.83 -0.11 1.15
N THR A 307 10.48 -0.24 -0.02
CA THR A 307 10.00 0.30 -1.30
C THR A 307 9.61 -0.83 -2.25
N ALA A 308 8.73 -0.54 -3.20
CA ALA A 308 8.39 -1.49 -4.27
C ALA A 308 9.64 -1.89 -5.10
N GLU A 309 10.56 -0.96 -5.30
CA GLU A 309 11.80 -1.17 -6.04
C GLU A 309 12.69 -2.26 -5.45
N ASP A 310 12.66 -2.45 -4.12
CA ASP A 310 13.40 -3.52 -3.44
C ASP A 310 13.06 -4.91 -3.99
N SER A 311 11.83 -5.10 -4.49
CA SER A 311 11.35 -6.36 -5.07
C SER A 311 11.90 -6.63 -6.47
N TYR A 312 12.31 -5.60 -7.20
CA TYR A 312 12.79 -5.69 -8.58
C TYR A 312 14.32 -5.82 -8.67
N LEU A 313 15.04 -5.38 -7.65
CA LEU A 313 16.50 -5.43 -7.61
C LEU A 313 17.01 -6.85 -7.32
N ARG A 314 18.28 -7.13 -7.70
CA ARG A 314 18.94 -8.38 -7.31
C ARG A 314 19.16 -8.42 -5.81
N ARG A 315 19.03 -9.62 -5.21
CA ARG A 315 19.09 -9.82 -3.75
C ARG A 315 20.24 -9.11 -3.03
N PRO A 316 21.51 -9.23 -3.45
CA PRO A 316 22.61 -8.57 -2.73
C PRO A 316 22.49 -7.05 -2.79
N VAL A 317 22.12 -6.49 -3.94
CA VAL A 317 21.95 -5.03 -4.13
C VAL A 317 20.79 -4.51 -3.31
N GLY A 318 19.62 -5.17 -3.37
CA GLY A 318 18.47 -4.80 -2.56
C GLY A 318 18.76 -4.84 -1.06
N SER A 319 19.55 -5.83 -0.59
CA SER A 319 19.92 -5.91 0.84
C SER A 319 20.85 -4.76 1.25
N VAL A 320 21.81 -4.40 0.41
CA VAL A 320 22.70 -3.24 0.66
C VAL A 320 21.90 -1.94 0.71
N LEU A 321 20.96 -1.73 -0.22
CA LEU A 321 20.14 -0.52 -0.23
C LEU A 321 19.22 -0.43 1.01
N ARG A 322 18.64 -1.54 1.46
CA ARG A 322 17.88 -1.59 2.72
C ARG A 322 18.76 -1.19 3.92
N PHE A 323 19.99 -1.71 3.97
CA PHE A 323 20.93 -1.34 5.02
C PHE A 323 21.30 0.15 4.96
N VAL A 324 21.64 0.68 3.78
CA VAL A 324 21.93 2.12 3.59
C VAL A 324 20.74 2.99 4.02
N ARG A 325 19.52 2.57 3.71
CA ARG A 325 18.30 3.28 4.10
C ARG A 325 18.10 3.31 5.61
N LEU A 326 18.27 2.16 6.27
CA LEU A 326 18.18 2.06 7.72
C LEU A 326 19.29 2.86 8.42
N PHE A 327 20.52 2.80 7.90
CA PHE A 327 21.63 3.59 8.40
C PHE A 327 21.36 5.09 8.23
N GLY A 328 20.94 5.52 7.04
CA GLY A 328 20.58 6.92 6.76
C GLY A 328 19.45 7.43 7.68
N ALA A 329 18.41 6.64 7.90
CA ALA A 329 17.35 6.97 8.84
C ALA A 329 17.89 7.13 10.27
N SER A 330 18.78 6.24 10.71
CA SER A 330 19.41 6.32 12.03
C SER A 330 20.28 7.58 12.16
N VAL A 331 21.09 7.89 11.16
CA VAL A 331 21.88 9.12 11.11
C VAL A 331 20.97 10.34 11.19
N SER A 332 19.86 10.34 10.43
CA SER A 332 18.91 11.45 10.45
C SER A 332 18.28 11.70 11.82
N VAL A 333 17.98 10.64 12.57
CA VAL A 333 17.36 10.77 13.90
C VAL A 333 18.37 11.18 14.96
N PHE A 334 19.50 10.47 15.04
CA PHE A 334 20.37 10.49 16.21
C PHE A 334 21.56 11.44 16.10
N MET A 335 22.10 11.67 14.89
CA MET A 335 23.38 12.36 14.73
C MET A 335 23.42 13.79 15.31
N PRO A 336 22.44 14.67 15.08
CA PRO A 336 22.47 16.00 15.66
C PRO A 336 22.41 15.99 17.18
N ALA A 337 21.53 15.17 17.75
CA ALA A 337 21.36 15.05 19.19
C ALA A 337 22.59 14.44 19.86
N TYR A 338 23.20 13.41 19.25
CA TYR A 338 24.43 12.78 19.72
C TYR A 338 25.61 13.78 19.73
N PHE A 339 25.76 14.55 18.64
CA PHE A 339 26.77 15.61 18.60
C PHE A 339 26.58 16.65 19.70
N LEU A 340 25.34 17.12 19.91
CA LEU A 340 25.06 18.07 20.98
C LEU A 340 25.34 17.49 22.39
N ALA A 341 24.99 16.24 22.63
CA ALA A 341 25.27 15.55 23.89
C ALA A 341 26.77 15.46 24.18
N LEU A 342 27.58 15.13 23.16
CA LEU A 342 29.05 15.08 23.28
C LEU A 342 29.63 16.47 23.51
N ALA A 343 29.24 17.44 22.69
CA ALA A 343 29.83 18.76 22.72
C ALA A 343 29.50 19.58 23.97
N PHE A 344 28.31 19.36 24.57
CA PHE A 344 27.92 20.07 25.80
C PHE A 344 28.40 19.39 27.09
N HIS A 345 28.22 18.08 27.19
CA HIS A 345 28.36 17.37 28.50
C HIS A 345 29.49 16.37 28.52
N HIS A 346 29.95 15.86 27.38
CA HIS A 346 30.90 14.75 27.32
C HIS A 346 32.09 15.04 26.40
N GLN A 347 32.66 16.26 26.53
CA GLN A 347 33.79 16.71 25.71
C GLN A 347 35.03 15.79 25.82
N GLY A 348 35.19 15.13 26.96
CA GLY A 348 36.29 14.18 27.19
C GLY A 348 36.23 12.89 26.37
N LEU A 349 35.09 12.59 25.72
CA LEU A 349 34.96 11.47 24.79
C LEU A 349 35.42 11.81 23.36
N LEU A 350 35.57 13.11 23.06
CA LEU A 350 36.09 13.57 21.77
C LEU A 350 37.63 13.55 21.81
N SER A 351 38.25 13.11 20.69
CA SER A 351 39.69 13.27 20.56
C SER A 351 40.10 14.75 20.62
N SER A 352 41.28 15.04 21.13
CA SER A 352 41.80 16.41 21.23
C SER A 352 41.74 17.19 19.92
N ASP A 353 41.97 16.53 18.81
CA ASP A 353 41.97 17.13 17.48
C ASP A 353 40.56 17.50 17.02
N ILE A 354 39.57 16.63 17.25
CA ILE A 354 38.16 16.92 16.96
C ILE A 354 37.67 18.05 17.87
N LEU A 355 37.96 17.98 19.16
CA LEU A 355 37.56 19.01 20.11
C LEU A 355 38.15 20.38 19.75
N SER A 356 39.45 20.44 19.41
CA SER A 356 40.10 21.66 18.98
C SER A 356 39.47 22.24 17.71
N THR A 357 39.12 21.36 16.74
CA THR A 357 38.43 21.76 15.51
C THR A 357 37.03 22.31 15.80
N VAL A 358 36.25 21.67 16.68
CA VAL A 358 34.94 22.18 17.10
C VAL A 358 35.07 23.55 17.77
N ILE A 359 36.02 23.71 18.71
CA ILE A 359 36.26 24.99 19.39
C ILE A 359 36.70 26.06 18.40
N ALA A 360 37.64 25.74 17.51
CA ALA A 360 38.14 26.69 16.50
C ALA A 360 37.03 27.16 15.55
N SER A 361 36.20 26.22 15.07
CA SER A 361 35.08 26.54 14.15
C SER A 361 34.03 27.46 14.77
N ARG A 362 33.96 27.52 16.11
CA ARG A 362 32.96 28.30 16.85
C ARG A 362 33.46 29.57 17.44
N LYS A 363 34.74 29.85 17.36
CA LYS A 363 35.39 31.01 18.05
C LYS A 363 34.72 32.37 17.76
N LEU A 364 34.16 32.54 16.58
CA LEU A 364 33.51 33.78 16.13
C LEU A 364 31.98 33.63 15.94
N VAL A 365 31.41 32.46 16.20
CA VAL A 365 29.97 32.23 15.97
C VAL A 365 29.14 32.89 17.04
N PHE A 366 28.15 33.67 16.59
CA PHE A 366 27.26 34.47 17.43
C PHE A 366 26.28 33.61 18.24
N LEU A 367 25.73 32.51 17.63
CA LEU A 367 24.70 31.72 18.25
C LEU A 367 25.28 30.68 19.23
N PRO A 368 24.61 30.44 20.38
CA PRO A 368 24.90 29.26 21.21
C PRO A 368 24.72 27.97 20.40
N MET A 369 25.55 26.93 20.64
CA MET A 369 25.60 25.70 19.85
C MET A 369 24.22 25.00 19.70
N GLY A 370 23.43 24.95 20.79
CA GLY A 370 22.11 24.36 20.74
C GLY A 370 21.14 25.14 19.85
N ALA A 371 21.14 26.47 19.98
CA ALA A 371 20.31 27.35 19.16
C ALA A 371 20.75 27.32 17.68
N GLU A 372 22.06 27.29 17.41
CA GLU A 372 22.65 27.13 16.09
C GLU A 372 22.16 25.83 15.42
N MET A 373 22.20 24.71 16.12
CA MET A 373 21.76 23.42 15.58
C MET A 373 20.26 23.43 15.25
N ILE A 374 19.43 23.91 16.17
CA ILE A 374 17.96 24.01 15.94
C ILE A 374 17.66 24.96 14.78
N PHE A 375 18.37 26.10 14.72
CA PHE A 375 18.23 27.07 13.61
C PHE A 375 18.58 26.42 12.26
N LEU A 376 19.71 25.72 12.16
CA LEU A 376 20.12 25.03 10.94
C LEU A 376 19.14 23.93 10.52
N LEU A 377 18.62 23.15 11.46
CA LEU A 377 17.59 22.14 11.19
C LEU A 377 16.30 22.78 10.67
N LEU A 378 15.92 23.95 11.20
CA LEU A 378 14.75 24.70 10.73
C LEU A 378 14.99 25.27 9.32
N VAL A 379 16.16 25.86 9.07
CA VAL A 379 16.54 26.36 7.73
C VAL A 379 16.53 25.21 6.71
N PHE A 380 17.09 24.04 7.07
CA PHE A 380 17.03 22.87 6.22
C PHE A 380 15.59 22.47 5.88
N GLN A 381 14.69 22.49 6.87
CA GLN A 381 13.28 22.18 6.66
C GLN A 381 12.59 23.23 5.76
N LEU A 382 12.92 24.50 5.90
CA LEU A 382 12.42 25.57 5.03
C LEU A 382 12.89 25.40 3.58
N VAL A 383 14.17 25.10 3.37
CA VAL A 383 14.73 24.86 2.02
C VAL A 383 14.03 23.65 1.37
N ARG A 384 13.80 22.59 2.13
CA ARG A 384 13.07 21.40 1.67
C ARG A 384 11.64 21.74 1.27
N GLU A 385 10.90 22.45 2.12
CA GLU A 385 9.51 22.85 1.87
C GLU A 385 9.40 23.75 0.64
N ALA A 386 10.34 24.71 0.48
CA ALA A 386 10.42 25.56 -0.69
C ALA A 386 10.70 24.74 -1.97
N GLY A 387 11.59 23.75 -1.89
CA GLY A 387 11.93 22.89 -3.02
C GLY A 387 10.76 22.06 -3.54
N ILE A 388 9.88 21.59 -2.67
CA ILE A 388 8.67 20.82 -3.06
C ILE A 388 7.64 21.70 -3.77
N ARG A 389 7.52 22.99 -3.38
CA ARG A 389 6.51 23.90 -3.93
C ARG A 389 6.89 24.53 -5.26
N VAL A 390 8.16 24.50 -5.63
CA VAL A 390 8.64 25.07 -6.88
C VAL A 390 8.71 24.00 -7.96
N PRO A 391 8.02 24.14 -9.09
CA PRO A 391 7.95 23.10 -10.10
C PRO A 391 9.28 22.91 -10.86
N GLY A 392 9.63 21.63 -11.10
CA GLY A 392 10.66 21.20 -12.05
C GLY A 392 12.06 21.77 -11.84
N ALA A 393 12.69 22.23 -12.91
CA ALA A 393 14.08 22.69 -12.94
C ALA A 393 14.39 23.87 -12.01
N VAL A 394 13.39 24.73 -11.74
CA VAL A 394 13.55 25.87 -10.83
C VAL A 394 13.67 25.40 -9.39
N GLY A 395 12.95 24.36 -8.97
CA GLY A 395 13.05 23.78 -7.62
C GLY A 395 14.45 23.21 -7.34
N GLN A 396 15.05 22.54 -8.33
CA GLN A 396 16.42 22.04 -8.23
C GLN A 396 17.42 23.20 -8.09
N THR A 397 17.25 24.26 -8.86
CA THR A 397 18.09 25.47 -8.79
C THR A 397 17.98 26.15 -7.43
N VAL A 398 16.77 26.31 -6.89
CA VAL A 398 16.53 26.88 -5.55
C VAL A 398 17.20 26.03 -4.46
N GLY A 399 17.14 24.70 -4.58
CA GLY A 399 17.82 23.78 -3.66
C GLY A 399 19.34 23.97 -3.66
N ILE A 400 19.95 24.09 -4.86
CA ILE A 400 21.41 24.31 -5.00
C ILE A 400 21.80 25.70 -4.50
N ILE A 401 21.09 26.75 -4.91
CA ILE A 401 21.36 28.12 -4.49
C ILE A 401 21.18 28.29 -2.98
N GLY A 402 20.05 27.79 -2.43
CA GLY A 402 19.77 27.83 -1.00
C GLY A 402 20.79 27.05 -0.18
N GLY A 403 21.15 25.81 -0.60
CA GLY A 403 22.11 25.00 0.11
C GLY A 403 23.56 25.54 0.04
N LEU A 404 24.01 25.88 -1.15
CA LEU A 404 25.42 26.29 -1.36
C LEU A 404 25.66 27.78 -0.96
N ILE A 405 24.89 28.69 -1.50
CA ILE A 405 25.12 30.12 -1.27
C ILE A 405 24.78 30.51 0.16
N LEU A 406 23.61 30.10 0.65
CA LEU A 406 23.20 30.39 2.02
C LEU A 406 24.13 29.73 3.04
N GLY A 407 24.54 28.46 2.79
CA GLY A 407 25.47 27.74 3.63
C GLY A 407 26.85 28.41 3.70
N GLN A 408 27.43 28.77 2.54
CA GLN A 408 28.71 29.47 2.50
C GLN A 408 28.62 30.89 3.12
N ALA A 409 27.59 31.66 2.81
CA ALA A 409 27.40 32.99 3.37
C ALA A 409 27.24 32.95 4.90
N ALA A 410 26.48 31.98 5.42
CA ALA A 410 26.26 31.80 6.86
C ALA A 410 27.57 31.48 7.61
N VAL A 411 28.42 30.61 7.03
CA VAL A 411 29.74 30.30 7.60
C VAL A 411 30.68 31.46 7.47
N SER A 412 30.76 32.15 6.32
CA SER A 412 31.64 33.28 6.09
C SER A 412 31.28 34.48 6.96
N ALA A 413 29.99 34.65 7.27
CA ALA A 413 29.50 35.67 8.19
C ALA A 413 29.65 35.29 9.68
N ASN A 414 30.24 34.12 9.98
CA ASN A 414 30.33 33.57 11.34
C ASN A 414 28.97 33.42 12.04
N PHE A 415 27.91 33.22 11.25
CA PHE A 415 26.57 33.03 11.79
C PHE A 415 26.37 31.60 12.29
N VAL A 416 27.00 30.62 11.62
CA VAL A 416 27.01 29.20 11.96
C VAL A 416 28.42 28.61 11.82
N SER A 417 28.71 27.55 12.57
CA SER A 417 29.95 26.81 12.50
C SER A 417 29.97 25.81 11.34
N THR A 418 31.14 25.57 10.77
CA THR A 418 31.34 24.60 9.70
C THR A 418 30.96 23.17 10.15
N VAL A 419 31.27 22.82 11.40
CA VAL A 419 30.99 21.47 11.96
C VAL A 419 29.49 21.26 12.08
N ALA A 420 28.74 22.21 12.63
CA ALA A 420 27.27 22.10 12.72
C ALA A 420 26.62 21.99 11.34
N LEU A 421 27.11 22.78 10.36
CA LEU A 421 26.60 22.72 8.99
C LEU A 421 26.80 21.32 8.37
N ILE A 422 27.98 20.70 8.55
CA ILE A 422 28.25 19.34 8.05
C ILE A 422 27.32 18.32 8.70
N ILE A 423 27.09 18.41 10.01
CA ILE A 423 26.20 17.51 10.74
C ILE A 423 24.76 17.63 10.24
N VAL A 424 24.27 18.84 10.04
CA VAL A 424 22.93 19.09 9.50
C VAL A 424 22.82 18.60 8.06
N ALA A 425 23.85 18.80 7.24
CA ALA A 425 23.87 18.28 5.87
C ALA A 425 23.79 16.74 5.83
N LEU A 426 24.57 16.03 6.64
CA LEU A 426 24.50 14.57 6.76
C LEU A 426 23.13 14.10 7.30
N THR A 427 22.59 14.82 8.26
CA THR A 427 21.25 14.58 8.80
C THR A 427 20.18 14.72 7.71
N GLY A 428 20.30 15.73 6.87
CA GLY A 428 19.42 15.97 5.74
C GLY A 428 19.51 14.89 4.68
N LEU A 429 20.72 14.48 4.30
CA LEU A 429 20.93 13.37 3.38
C LEU A 429 20.31 12.08 3.91
N GLY A 430 20.50 11.78 5.20
CA GLY A 430 19.87 10.63 5.85
C GLY A 430 18.34 10.69 5.84
N ASN A 431 17.75 11.90 5.95
CA ASN A 431 16.31 12.09 5.88
C ASN A 431 15.75 11.80 4.48
N PHE A 432 16.45 12.17 3.42
CA PHE A 432 16.01 11.90 2.04
C PHE A 432 16.05 10.42 1.65
N VAL A 433 16.84 9.61 2.35
CA VAL A 433 16.90 8.17 2.12
C VAL A 433 15.63 7.45 2.62
N ILE A 434 14.85 8.07 3.51
CA ILE A 434 13.58 7.51 4.00
C ILE A 434 12.53 7.64 2.88
N PRO A 435 11.90 6.53 2.41
CA PRO A 435 11.06 6.58 1.23
C PRO A 435 9.67 7.20 1.45
N ASN A 436 9.15 7.10 2.67
CA ASN A 436 7.81 7.61 2.99
C ASN A 436 7.90 9.05 3.51
N TYR A 437 7.15 9.96 2.87
CA TYR A 437 7.17 11.39 3.18
C TYR A 437 6.67 11.70 4.59
N ASP A 438 5.57 11.07 5.02
CA ASP A 438 5.00 11.31 6.35
C ASP A 438 5.95 10.81 7.45
N LEU A 439 6.63 9.68 7.19
CA LEU A 439 7.67 9.19 8.10
C LEU A 439 8.87 10.13 8.18
N GLN A 440 9.26 10.79 7.07
CA GLN A 440 10.32 11.81 7.08
C GLN A 440 9.96 12.99 7.99
N LEU A 441 8.70 13.43 7.96
CA LEU A 441 8.20 14.50 8.84
C LEU A 441 8.17 14.05 10.31
N ALA A 442 7.71 12.83 10.59
CA ALA A 442 7.73 12.25 11.92
C ALA A 442 9.16 12.19 12.50
N VAL A 443 10.12 11.72 11.68
CA VAL A 443 11.55 11.69 12.06
C VAL A 443 12.09 13.08 12.37
N ALA A 444 11.73 14.10 11.57
CA ALA A 444 12.13 15.48 11.84
C ALA A 444 11.58 15.99 13.19
N TYR A 445 10.35 15.63 13.52
CA TYR A 445 9.73 15.97 14.81
C TYR A 445 10.45 15.34 15.99
N TYR A 446 10.68 14.00 15.95
CA TYR A 446 11.40 13.29 17.00
C TYR A 446 12.85 13.78 17.16
N ARG A 447 13.53 14.09 16.07
CA ARG A 447 14.89 14.63 16.06
C ARG A 447 15.00 15.92 16.87
N VAL A 448 14.06 16.86 16.69
CA VAL A 448 14.07 18.12 17.46
C VAL A 448 13.89 17.84 18.95
N GLY A 449 12.97 16.95 19.33
CA GLY A 449 12.78 16.53 20.70
C GLY A 449 14.05 15.92 21.32
N LEU A 450 14.71 15.02 20.58
CA LEU A 450 15.98 14.41 21.03
C LEU A 450 17.10 15.44 21.17
N CYS A 451 17.18 16.43 20.29
CA CYS A 451 18.16 17.54 20.39
C CYS A 451 17.94 18.35 21.70
N LEU A 452 16.68 18.68 22.03
CA LEU A 452 16.36 19.42 23.26
C LEU A 452 16.73 18.62 24.51
N LEU A 453 16.46 17.32 24.53
CA LEU A 453 16.84 16.44 25.62
C LEU A 453 18.37 16.23 25.73
N ALA A 454 19.06 16.19 24.58
CA ALA A 454 20.53 16.12 24.54
C ALA A 454 21.20 17.41 25.06
N ILE A 455 20.63 18.58 24.78
CA ILE A 455 21.11 19.87 25.29
C ILE A 455 20.96 19.92 26.82
N SER A 456 19.85 19.45 27.36
CA SER A 456 19.55 19.54 28.79
C SER A 456 20.29 18.48 29.62
N GLY A 457 20.39 17.23 29.15
CA GLY A 457 20.87 16.09 29.93
C GLY A 457 22.04 15.30 29.30
N GLY A 458 22.62 15.79 28.20
CA GLY A 458 23.71 15.09 27.52
C GLY A 458 23.33 13.70 27.03
N LEU A 459 24.21 12.70 27.19
CA LEU A 459 23.93 11.32 26.81
C LEU A 459 22.80 10.69 27.64
N LEU A 460 22.65 11.08 28.90
CA LEU A 460 21.52 10.63 29.73
C LEU A 460 20.20 11.17 29.18
N GLY A 461 20.14 12.46 28.85
CA GLY A 461 18.96 13.07 28.23
C GLY A 461 18.61 12.41 26.90
N LEU A 462 19.62 12.13 26.07
CA LEU A 462 19.45 11.41 24.80
C LEU A 462 18.92 9.99 25.02
N SER A 463 19.50 9.24 25.97
CA SER A 463 19.05 7.85 26.24
C SER A 463 17.63 7.81 26.80
N CYS A 464 17.26 8.73 27.70
CA CYS A 464 15.88 8.89 28.16
C CYS A 464 14.92 9.23 27.03
N GLY A 465 15.33 10.13 26.11
CA GLY A 465 14.55 10.49 24.94
C GLY A 465 14.36 9.33 23.98
N CYS A 466 15.40 8.53 23.74
CA CYS A 466 15.30 7.31 22.93
C CYS A 466 14.37 6.28 23.57
N MET A 467 14.45 6.09 24.89
CA MET A 467 13.56 5.19 25.62
C MET A 467 12.11 5.66 25.52
N ALA A 468 11.85 6.95 25.73
CA ALA A 468 10.51 7.52 25.60
C ALA A 468 9.96 7.35 24.18
N ALA A 469 10.76 7.62 23.14
CA ALA A 469 10.37 7.42 21.76
C ALA A 469 10.06 5.94 21.47
N LEU A 470 10.86 5.00 21.98
CA LEU A 470 10.61 3.56 21.83
C LEU A 470 9.32 3.13 22.53
N ILE A 471 9.04 3.62 23.74
CA ILE A 471 7.79 3.33 24.46
C ILE A 471 6.58 3.82 23.63
N LEU A 472 6.63 5.05 23.11
CA LEU A 472 5.57 5.61 22.27
C LEU A 472 5.36 4.78 20.99
N LEU A 473 6.44 4.34 20.34
CA LEU A 473 6.36 3.52 19.14
C LEU A 473 5.85 2.08 19.43
N CYS A 474 6.17 1.51 20.61
CA CYS A 474 5.66 0.20 21.02
C CYS A 474 4.16 0.23 21.37
N ASP A 475 3.68 1.35 21.91
CA ASP A 475 2.25 1.53 22.24
C ASP A 475 1.40 1.78 21.00
N GLN A 476 2.04 2.24 19.91
CA GLN A 476 1.34 2.59 18.69
C GLN A 476 0.83 1.37 17.93
N LYS A 477 -0.41 1.44 17.46
CA LYS A 477 -1.08 0.40 16.65
C LYS A 477 -1.62 1.00 15.38
N SER A 478 -1.73 0.17 14.36
CA SER A 478 -2.44 0.46 13.11
C SER A 478 -3.53 -0.57 12.93
N PHE A 479 -4.78 -0.16 13.10
CA PHE A 479 -5.96 -1.05 13.02
C PHE A 479 -5.81 -2.30 13.90
N GLY A 480 -5.28 -2.12 15.12
CA GLY A 480 -5.04 -3.20 16.09
C GLY A 480 -3.73 -3.97 15.89
N VAL A 481 -3.02 -3.80 14.78
CA VAL A 481 -1.71 -4.41 14.54
C VAL A 481 -0.62 -3.53 15.17
N PRO A 482 0.29 -4.08 15.99
CA PRO A 482 1.38 -3.32 16.59
C PRO A 482 2.29 -2.70 15.51
N PHE A 483 2.59 -1.41 15.65
CA PHE A 483 3.34 -0.65 14.64
C PHE A 483 4.76 -1.17 14.42
N LEU A 484 5.42 -1.62 15.50
CA LEU A 484 6.78 -2.19 15.45
C LEU A 484 6.83 -3.67 15.02
N SER A 485 5.70 -4.29 14.67
CA SER A 485 5.74 -5.64 14.10
C SER A 485 6.65 -5.64 12.85
N PRO A 486 7.50 -6.67 12.67
CA PRO A 486 7.63 -7.95 13.36
C PRO A 486 8.61 -7.94 14.57
N PHE A 487 9.14 -6.81 14.98
CA PHE A 487 10.15 -6.73 16.04
C PHE A 487 9.53 -6.77 17.43
N ALA A 488 8.41 -6.08 17.62
CA ALA A 488 7.69 -6.01 18.89
C ALA A 488 6.16 -6.02 18.63
N PRO A 489 5.46 -7.13 18.89
CA PRO A 489 5.96 -8.45 19.28
C PRO A 489 6.74 -9.12 18.16
N LYS A 490 7.60 -10.11 18.51
CA LYS A 490 8.34 -10.87 17.51
C LYS A 490 7.37 -11.77 16.75
N THR A 491 7.19 -11.49 15.48
CA THR A 491 6.37 -12.28 14.54
C THR A 491 7.21 -12.64 13.31
N VAL A 492 6.77 -13.62 12.55
CA VAL A 492 7.44 -13.96 11.28
C VAL A 492 7.10 -12.90 10.26
N ALA A 493 8.09 -12.18 9.78
CA ALA A 493 7.91 -11.19 8.72
C ALA A 493 7.99 -11.87 7.35
N ARG A 494 7.00 -11.61 6.51
CA ARG A 494 7.02 -12.05 5.10
C ARG A 494 8.23 -11.49 4.36
N GLU A 495 8.58 -10.22 4.61
CA GLU A 495 9.80 -9.60 4.12
C GLU A 495 10.63 -9.04 5.27
N PRO A 496 11.83 -9.61 5.53
CA PRO A 496 12.71 -9.08 6.58
C PRO A 496 13.23 -7.70 6.20
N LEU A 497 13.29 -6.79 7.20
CA LEU A 497 13.73 -5.40 7.01
C LEU A 497 15.20 -5.30 6.57
N PHE A 498 16.08 -6.16 7.13
CA PHE A 498 17.52 -6.05 6.94
C PHE A 498 18.05 -6.69 5.65
N TYR A 499 17.36 -7.71 5.13
CA TYR A 499 17.81 -8.40 3.93
C TYR A 499 16.61 -8.79 3.04
N ARG A 500 16.86 -8.91 1.76
CA ARG A 500 15.84 -9.38 0.80
C ARG A 500 15.80 -10.91 0.82
N GLY A 501 14.61 -11.46 1.02
CA GLY A 501 14.35 -12.89 0.94
C GLY A 501 14.71 -13.51 -0.42
N THR A 502 14.83 -14.83 -0.52
CA THR A 502 15.08 -15.54 -1.78
C THR A 502 13.82 -15.62 -2.63
N VAL A 503 13.91 -15.32 -3.92
CA VAL A 503 12.78 -15.45 -4.86
C VAL A 503 12.26 -16.90 -4.94
N ARG A 504 13.13 -17.90 -4.68
CA ARG A 504 12.77 -19.33 -4.64
C ARG A 504 12.01 -19.76 -3.39
N GLY A 505 12.02 -18.94 -2.32
CA GLY A 505 11.30 -19.18 -1.07
C GLY A 505 9.92 -18.51 -1.00
N HIS A 506 9.50 -17.83 -2.07
CA HIS A 506 8.12 -17.38 -2.21
C HIS A 506 7.28 -18.54 -2.76
N GLY A 507 7.34 -19.67 -2.08
CA GLY A 507 6.29 -20.68 -2.16
C GLY A 507 4.97 -20.03 -1.80
N THR A 508 3.90 -20.59 -2.28
CA THR A 508 2.50 -20.17 -2.10
C THR A 508 2.25 -19.54 -0.73
N ALA A 509 1.35 -18.57 -0.64
CA ALA A 509 1.00 -17.83 0.59
C ALA A 509 0.74 -18.71 1.83
N GLU A 510 0.60 -20.01 1.65
CA GLU A 510 0.45 -21.04 2.68
C GLU A 510 1.71 -21.32 3.50
N ASP A 511 2.92 -21.26 2.90
CA ASP A 511 4.16 -21.59 3.60
C ASP A 511 4.57 -20.51 4.61
N ASP A 512 4.22 -19.25 4.36
CA ASP A 512 4.53 -18.14 5.27
C ASP A 512 3.57 -18.02 6.47
N MET A 513 2.38 -18.68 6.38
CA MET A 513 1.37 -18.65 7.45
C MET A 513 1.48 -19.85 8.40
N ASN A 514 2.14 -20.92 8.02
CA ASN A 514 2.22 -22.15 8.82
C ASN A 514 3.40 -22.24 9.80
N GLY A 515 4.29 -21.25 9.84
CA GLY A 515 5.30 -21.15 10.90
C GLY A 515 6.35 -22.28 10.93
N GLU A 516 6.38 -23.17 9.96
CA GLU A 516 7.38 -24.23 9.85
C GLU A 516 8.53 -23.75 8.95
N ALA A 517 9.61 -23.30 9.58
CA ALA A 517 10.86 -23.08 8.89
C ALA A 517 11.42 -24.45 8.47
N PRO A 518 11.73 -24.70 7.19
CA PRO A 518 12.51 -25.88 6.82
C PRO A 518 13.92 -25.74 7.46
N LEU A 519 14.35 -26.77 8.14
CA LEU A 519 15.68 -26.97 8.73
C LEU A 519 16.79 -26.76 7.70
#